data_eddbfe164fdbbb9ce8db2d17c298af8c
#
_entry.id   eddbfe164fdbbb9ce8db2d17c298af8c
#
_cell.length_a   1.000
_cell.length_b   1.000
_cell.length_c   1.000
_cell.angle_alpha   90.00
_cell.angle_beta   90.00
_cell.angle_gamma   90.00
#
_symmetry.space_group_name_H-M   'P 1'
#
loop_
_entity.id
_entity.type
_entity.pdbx_description
1 polymer ?
#
loop_
_entity_poly.entity_id
_entity_poly.type
_entity_poly.pdbx_seq_one_letter_code
_entity_poly.pdbx_strand_id
1 'polypeptide(L)' 'MDYYESAEDIIITRERALLELARHHCEDLEQFFDDLGDREEYQAQEVLQWLGYWIEIQVELNMRQI' A
#
# COMPACT_ATOMS: atom_id res chain seq x y z
N MET A 1 4.29 -14.67 14.65
CA MET A 1 4.61 -14.62 13.21
C MET A 1 4.33 -13.22 12.69
N ASP A 2 5.28 -12.65 12.00
CA ASP A 2 5.11 -11.31 11.45
C ASP A 2 4.13 -11.36 10.29
N TYR A 3 3.14 -10.47 10.29
CA TYR A 3 2.18 -10.32 9.20
C TYR A 3 2.88 -10.13 7.86
N TYR A 4 3.99 -9.44 7.87
CA TYR A 4 4.78 -9.13 6.70
C TYR A 4 5.37 -10.39 6.06
N GLU A 5 5.87 -11.31 6.89
CA GLU A 5 6.42 -12.57 6.38
C GLU A 5 5.33 -13.46 5.79
N SER A 6 4.13 -13.44 6.35
CA SER A 6 3.03 -14.26 5.85
C SER A 6 2.50 -13.79 4.50
N ALA A 7 2.85 -12.56 4.09
CA ALA A 7 2.44 -12.01 2.79
C ALA A 7 3.44 -12.32 1.67
N GLU A 8 4.58 -12.94 2.00
CA GLU A 8 5.59 -13.30 1.01
C GLU A 8 5.02 -14.34 0.04
N ASP A 9 5.26 -14.13 -1.26
CA ASP A 9 4.80 -15.01 -2.35
C ASP A 9 3.28 -15.08 -2.53
N ILE A 10 2.52 -14.21 -1.86
CA ILE A 10 1.08 -14.13 -2.06
C ILE A 10 0.77 -13.14 -3.17
N ILE A 11 0.02 -13.59 -4.17
CA ILE A 11 -0.44 -12.72 -5.26
C ILE A 11 -1.89 -12.36 -4.98
N ILE A 12 -2.20 -11.07 -5.06
CA ILE A 12 -3.55 -10.56 -4.85
C ILE A 12 -4.01 -9.85 -6.13
N THR A 13 -5.33 -9.81 -6.32
CA THR A 13 -5.90 -9.11 -7.46
C THR A 13 -5.82 -7.60 -7.24
N ARG A 14 -5.96 -6.85 -8.34
CA ARG A 14 -6.07 -5.40 -8.29
C ARG A 14 -7.17 -4.95 -7.34
N GLU A 15 -8.34 -5.60 -7.42
CA GLU A 15 -9.47 -5.27 -6.56
C GLU A 15 -9.13 -5.47 -5.08
N ARG A 16 -8.43 -6.55 -4.77
CA ARG A 16 -8.00 -6.80 -3.40
C ARG A 16 -6.99 -5.76 -2.93
N ALA A 17 -6.06 -5.38 -3.81
CA ALA A 17 -5.09 -4.33 -3.49
C ALA A 17 -5.79 -3.02 -3.17
N LEU A 18 -6.76 -2.63 -3.99
CA LEU A 18 -7.53 -1.41 -3.76
C LEU A 18 -8.32 -1.48 -2.46
N LEU A 19 -8.85 -2.67 -2.14
CA LEU A 19 -9.55 -2.87 -0.88
C LEU A 19 -8.61 -2.66 0.32
N GLU A 20 -7.39 -3.17 0.23
CA GLU A 20 -6.41 -2.96 1.30
C GLU A 20 -6.07 -1.48 1.46
N LEU A 21 -5.93 -0.75 0.35
CA LEU A 21 -5.71 0.70 0.41
C LEU A 21 -6.86 1.41 1.12
N ALA A 22 -8.09 1.02 0.80
CA ALA A 22 -9.27 1.61 1.42
C ALA A 22 -9.33 1.31 2.92
N ARG A 23 -8.95 0.10 3.31
CA ARG A 23 -8.92 -0.29 4.73
C ARG A 23 -7.93 0.53 5.53
N HIS A 24 -6.87 1.01 4.90
CA HIS A 24 -5.87 1.87 5.54
C HIS A 24 -6.13 3.34 5.29
N HIS A 25 -7.32 3.68 4.80
CA HIS A 25 -7.75 5.06 4.52
C HIS A 25 -6.85 5.76 3.51
N CYS A 26 -6.23 5.00 2.61
CA CYS A 26 -5.41 5.56 1.55
C CYS A 26 -6.30 5.94 0.38
N GLU A 27 -6.38 7.22 0.06
CA GLU A 27 -7.17 7.73 -1.05
C GLU A 27 -6.31 8.10 -2.26
N ASP A 28 -4.99 8.01 -2.12
CA ASP A 28 -4.05 8.43 -3.15
C ASP A 28 -3.78 7.29 -4.14
N LEU A 29 -4.80 6.91 -4.88
CA LEU A 29 -4.73 5.81 -5.84
C LEU A 29 -3.83 6.13 -7.03
N GLU A 30 -3.79 7.39 -7.44
CA GLU A 30 -2.92 7.81 -8.54
C GLU A 30 -1.46 7.56 -8.21
N GLN A 31 -1.05 7.89 -6.99
CA GLN A 31 0.32 7.66 -6.57
C GLN A 31 0.63 6.16 -6.50
N PHE A 32 -0.33 5.36 -6.03
CA PHE A 32 -0.19 3.92 -5.99
C PHE A 32 0.08 3.35 -7.38
N PHE A 33 -0.71 3.76 -8.37
CA PHE A 33 -0.54 3.29 -9.74
C PHE A 33 0.73 3.82 -10.39
N ASP A 34 1.16 5.02 -10.03
CA ASP A 34 2.43 5.57 -10.52
C ASP A 34 3.62 4.77 -9.99
N ASP A 35 3.57 4.37 -8.73
CA ASP A 35 4.69 3.68 -8.09
C ASP A 35 4.74 2.19 -8.44
N LEU A 36 3.59 1.52 -8.42
CA LEU A 36 3.52 0.07 -8.64
C LEU A 36 3.02 -0.31 -10.03
N GLY A 37 2.45 0.63 -10.78
CA GLY A 37 1.87 0.38 -12.09
C GLY A 37 0.41 -0.08 -11.99
N ASP A 38 -0.30 0.07 -13.11
CA ASP A 38 -1.69 -0.37 -13.22
C ASP A 38 -1.71 -1.81 -13.74
N ARG A 39 -1.76 -2.75 -12.83
CA ARG A 39 -1.67 -4.18 -13.13
C ARG A 39 -2.92 -4.89 -12.63
N GLU A 40 -3.18 -6.05 -13.19
CA GLU A 40 -4.31 -6.87 -12.76
C GLU A 40 -4.02 -7.62 -11.45
N GLU A 41 -2.75 -7.86 -11.19
CA GLU A 41 -2.30 -8.60 -10.01
C GLU A 41 -1.08 -7.92 -9.40
N TYR A 42 -0.96 -8.02 -8.08
CA TYR A 42 0.16 -7.47 -7.33
C TYR A 42 0.63 -8.49 -6.30
N GLN A 43 1.89 -8.40 -5.92
CA GLN A 43 2.36 -9.14 -4.76
C GLN A 43 1.87 -8.43 -3.50
N ALA A 44 1.26 -9.19 -2.59
CA ALA A 44 0.74 -8.61 -1.36
C ALA A 44 1.83 -7.86 -0.59
N GLN A 45 3.05 -8.38 -0.59
CA GLN A 45 4.18 -7.75 0.08
C GLN A 45 4.50 -6.38 -0.51
N GLU A 46 4.43 -6.22 -1.82
CA GLU A 46 4.66 -4.93 -2.47
C GLU A 46 3.63 -3.90 -2.03
N VAL A 47 2.37 -4.32 -1.97
CA VAL A 47 1.29 -3.43 -1.55
C VAL A 47 1.47 -2.99 -0.10
N LEU A 48 1.82 -3.93 0.77
CA LEU A 48 2.05 -3.63 2.19
C LEU A 48 3.26 -2.72 2.39
N GLN A 49 4.33 -2.94 1.63
CA GLN A 49 5.51 -2.07 1.67
C GLN A 49 5.17 -0.65 1.25
N TRP A 50 4.41 -0.52 0.16
CA TRP A 50 4.01 0.79 -0.33
C TRP A 50 3.11 1.51 0.68
N LEU A 51 2.17 0.78 1.29
CA LEU A 51 1.29 1.36 2.32
C LEU A 51 2.09 1.87 3.51
N GLY A 52 3.08 1.12 3.95
CA GLY A 52 3.96 1.55 5.05
C GLY A 52 4.68 2.85 4.72
N TYR A 53 5.24 2.93 3.52
CA TYR A 53 5.94 4.11 3.03
C TYR A 53 4.99 5.32 2.96
N TRP A 54 3.80 5.12 2.40
CA TRP A 54 2.81 6.18 2.28
C TRP A 54 2.39 6.73 3.65
N ILE A 55 2.16 5.82 4.61
CA ILE A 55 1.77 6.22 5.96
C ILE A 55 2.87 7.05 6.62
N GLU A 56 4.13 6.65 6.47
CA GLU A 56 5.26 7.39 7.02
C GLU A 56 5.33 8.81 6.46
N ILE A 57 5.12 8.96 5.16
CA ILE A 57 5.11 10.28 4.52
C ILE A 57 3.99 11.16 5.09
N GLN A 58 2.81 10.59 5.27
CA GLN A 58 1.67 11.35 5.80
C GLN A 58 1.92 11.81 7.23
N VAL A 59 2.53 10.95 8.04
CA VAL A 59 2.87 11.30 9.42
C VAL A 59 3.90 12.45 9.45
N GLU A 60 4.91 12.39 8.61
CA GLU A 60 5.91 13.46 8.53
C GLU A 60 5.30 14.78 8.11
N LEU A 61 4.42 14.77 7.10
CA LEU A 61 3.76 15.97 6.64
C LEU A 61 2.90 16.59 7.73
N ASN A 62 2.19 15.75 8.49
CA ASN A 62 1.37 16.23 9.60
C ASN A 62 2.22 16.86 10.69
N MET A 63 3.37 16.28 10.99
CA MET A 63 4.27 16.82 12.00
C MET A 63 4.86 18.16 11.59
N ARG A 64 5.10 18.36 10.30
CA ARG A 64 5.65 19.62 9.80
C ARG A 64 4.66 20.77 9.82
N GLN A 65 3.38 20.48 9.89
CA GLN A 65 2.34 21.50 9.89
C GLN A 65 2.12 22.12 11.27
N ILE A 66 2.75 21.60 12.28
CA ILE A 66 2.70 22.16 13.62
C ILE A 66 3.80 23.22 13.77
#